data_6f8e930ba3fac6582679c613f2bb8d22
#
_entry.id   6f8e930ba3fac6582679c613f2bb8d22
#
_cell.length_a   1.000
_cell.length_b   1.000
_cell.length_c   1.000
_cell.angle_alpha   90.00
_cell.angle_beta   90.00
_cell.angle_gamma   90.00
#
_symmetry.space_group_name_H-M   'P 1'
#
loop_
_entity.id
_entity.type
_entity.pdbx_description
1 polymer ?
#
loop_
_entity_poly.entity_id
_entity_poly.type
_entity_poly.pdbx_seq_one_letter_code
_entity_poly.pdbx_strand_id
1 'polypeptide(L)'
;MICSYIITFFRICMRIKWKMEMKNKELYIKNVFLSREIPNDNYLKNLPVISNLKKIKELELTKPVTFIVGENGVGKSTLIEGIAVAMGFNAEGGSINFCFSTKESHSNLHEYITVGRGCRKHKDGFFLRAESFYNVASNIDYLDKDGWGPPIISSYGGISLHEQSHGESFMALVENRFFGNGLYILDEPEAALSPMRLMELMCYIKKLVDEKSQFIISTHSPILMTFPDAEVLEITNEGIKSIDYKETEHFFITKRFMDAPEQMIENLLK
;
A
#
# COMPACT_ATOMS: atom_id res chain seq x y z
N MET A 1 37.24 26.48 -18.56
CA MET A 1 36.97 25.31 -17.69
C MET A 1 35.66 25.42 -16.91
N ILE A 2 35.32 26.51 -16.26
CA ILE A 2 34.08 26.68 -15.45
C ILE A 2 32.80 26.52 -16.28
N CYS A 3 32.73 27.01 -17.51
CA CYS A 3 31.57 26.89 -18.39
C CYS A 3 31.22 25.43 -18.77
N SER A 4 32.23 24.54 -18.91
CA SER A 4 32.01 23.12 -19.24
C SER A 4 31.40 22.37 -18.05
N TYR A 5 31.74 22.67 -16.82
CA TYR A 5 31.19 22.11 -15.61
C TYR A 5 29.71 22.50 -15.39
N ILE A 6 29.39 23.78 -15.65
CA ILE A 6 28.01 24.30 -15.52
C ILE A 6 27.09 23.62 -16.55
N ILE A 7 27.54 23.46 -17.79
CA ILE A 7 26.75 22.77 -18.84
C ILE A 7 26.55 21.29 -18.53
N THR A 8 27.57 20.63 -17.98
CA THR A 8 27.48 19.22 -17.58
C THR A 8 26.53 19.05 -16.37
N PHE A 9 26.62 19.93 -15.38
CA PHE A 9 25.71 19.94 -14.23
C PHE A 9 24.24 20.18 -14.66
N PHE A 10 24.00 21.16 -15.56
CA PHE A 10 22.67 21.43 -16.10
C PHE A 10 22.10 20.24 -16.89
N ARG A 11 22.93 19.56 -17.69
CA ARG A 11 22.55 18.34 -18.43
C ARG A 11 22.24 17.17 -17.49
N ILE A 12 22.97 17.02 -16.39
CA ILE A 12 22.71 16.01 -15.37
C ILE A 12 21.40 16.32 -14.63
N CYS A 13 21.19 17.56 -14.19
CA CYS A 13 19.94 17.99 -13.55
C CYS A 13 18.73 17.83 -14.47
N MET A 14 18.86 18.23 -15.76
CA MET A 14 17.79 18.03 -16.75
C MET A 14 17.51 16.56 -17.02
N ARG A 15 18.54 15.69 -17.09
CA ARG A 15 18.36 14.24 -17.20
C ARG A 15 17.70 13.63 -15.99
N ILE A 16 18.06 14.09 -14.78
CA ILE A 16 17.44 13.62 -13.53
C ILE A 16 15.98 14.05 -13.49
N LYS A 17 15.69 15.33 -13.76
CA LYS A 17 14.32 15.85 -13.81
C LYS A 17 13.47 15.15 -14.86
N TRP A 18 14.01 14.93 -16.07
CA TRP A 18 13.34 14.20 -17.15
C TRP A 18 13.11 12.72 -16.80
N LYS A 19 14.07 12.09 -16.11
CA LYS A 19 13.96 10.70 -15.64
C LYS A 19 12.92 10.56 -14.51
N MET A 20 12.80 11.58 -13.64
CA MET A 20 11.75 11.66 -12.62
C MET A 20 10.38 11.92 -13.25
N GLU A 21 10.26 12.84 -14.21
CA GLU A 21 9.01 13.09 -14.94
C GLU A 21 8.56 11.88 -15.77
N MET A 22 9.50 11.11 -16.32
CA MET A 22 9.18 9.87 -17.06
C MET A 22 8.78 8.73 -16.13
N LYS A 23 9.40 8.59 -14.92
CA LYS A 23 8.94 7.64 -13.90
C LYS A 23 7.53 7.97 -13.42
N ASN A 24 7.21 9.25 -13.23
CA ASN A 24 5.89 9.70 -12.81
C ASN A 24 4.80 9.48 -13.88
N LYS A 25 5.19 9.40 -15.18
CA LYS A 25 4.25 9.07 -16.28
C LYS A 25 3.85 7.60 -16.31
N GLU A 26 4.55 6.73 -15.62
CA GLU A 26 4.30 5.29 -15.61
C GLU A 26 3.40 4.81 -14.46
N LEU A 27 3.10 5.67 -13.47
CA LEU A 27 2.24 5.32 -12.35
C LEU A 27 0.77 5.17 -12.78
N TYR A 28 0.08 4.20 -12.18
CA TYR A 28 -1.37 3.98 -12.39
C TYR A 28 -2.21 4.95 -11.58
N ILE A 29 -1.77 5.26 -10.36
CA ILE A 29 -2.33 6.29 -9.48
C ILE A 29 -1.24 7.35 -9.27
N LYS A 30 -1.60 8.61 -9.52
CA LYS A 30 -0.70 9.75 -9.36
C LYS A 30 -1.02 10.60 -8.16
N ASN A 31 -2.30 10.75 -7.87
CA ASN A 31 -2.77 11.61 -6.79
C ASN A 31 -4.13 11.17 -6.28
N VAL A 32 -4.46 11.66 -5.10
CA VAL A 32 -5.76 11.48 -4.46
C VAL A 32 -6.18 12.82 -3.86
N PHE A 33 -7.44 13.22 -4.07
CA PHE A 33 -7.97 14.45 -3.50
C PHE A 33 -9.45 14.32 -3.14
N LEU A 34 -9.91 15.16 -2.22
CA LEU A 34 -11.31 15.28 -1.88
C LEU A 34 -12.04 16.04 -3.00
N SER A 35 -13.00 15.39 -3.65
CA SER A 35 -13.80 15.95 -4.74
C SER A 35 -15.18 16.41 -4.30
N ARG A 36 -15.64 15.97 -3.12
CA ARG A 36 -16.94 16.30 -2.53
C ARG A 36 -16.79 16.63 -1.06
N GLU A 37 -17.73 17.44 -0.55
CA GLU A 37 -17.80 17.69 0.88
C GLU A 37 -18.38 16.49 1.62
N ILE A 38 -17.75 16.15 2.75
CA ILE A 38 -18.22 15.09 3.64
C ILE A 38 -19.25 15.71 4.60
N PRO A 39 -20.45 15.13 4.74
CA PRO A 39 -21.48 15.58 5.67
C PRO A 39 -20.99 15.68 7.11
N ASN A 40 -21.60 16.58 7.88
CA ASN A 40 -21.17 16.83 9.26
C ASN A 40 -21.41 15.66 10.23
N ASP A 41 -22.39 14.84 9.94
CA ASP A 41 -22.80 13.65 10.67
C ASP A 41 -22.01 12.39 10.28
N ASN A 42 -21.19 12.48 9.23
CA ASN A 42 -20.37 11.35 8.80
C ASN A 42 -19.08 11.25 9.66
N TYR A 43 -18.82 10.07 10.22
CA TYR A 43 -17.64 9.79 11.05
C TYR A 43 -16.31 10.09 10.37
N LEU A 44 -16.25 9.97 9.03
CA LEU A 44 -15.05 10.26 8.23
C LEU A 44 -14.50 11.66 8.51
N LYS A 45 -15.38 12.62 8.79
CA LYS A 45 -14.97 14.01 9.03
C LYS A 45 -14.04 14.17 10.23
N ASN A 46 -14.13 13.25 11.20
CA ASN A 46 -13.31 13.26 12.40
C ASN A 46 -11.94 12.59 12.22
N LEU A 47 -11.70 11.93 11.08
CA LEU A 47 -10.43 11.28 10.80
C LEU A 47 -9.35 12.31 10.43
N PRO A 48 -8.17 12.25 11.06
CA PRO A 48 -7.04 13.12 10.74
C PRO A 48 -6.68 13.14 9.24
N VAL A 49 -6.68 11.98 8.59
CA VAL A 49 -6.40 11.87 7.14
C VAL A 49 -7.33 12.74 6.30
N ILE A 50 -8.60 12.83 6.65
CA ILE A 50 -9.59 13.62 5.90
C ILE A 50 -9.35 15.11 6.09
N SER A 51 -9.11 15.55 7.34
CA SER A 51 -8.79 16.95 7.62
C SER A 51 -7.50 17.39 6.92
N ASN A 52 -6.54 16.47 6.82
CA ASN A 52 -5.26 16.71 6.15
C ASN A 52 -5.41 16.75 4.63
N LEU A 53 -6.16 15.82 4.01
CA LEU A 53 -6.47 15.88 2.57
C LEU A 53 -7.14 17.20 2.20
N LYS A 54 -8.02 17.73 3.05
CA LYS A 54 -8.65 19.02 2.83
C LYS A 54 -7.63 20.19 2.84
N LYS A 55 -6.61 20.11 3.71
CA LYS A 55 -5.56 21.15 3.83
C LYS A 55 -4.61 21.14 2.63
N ILE A 56 -4.11 19.97 2.24
CA ILE A 56 -3.12 19.83 1.16
C ILE A 56 -3.73 19.92 -0.23
N LYS A 57 -5.07 19.82 -0.35
CA LYS A 57 -5.85 19.76 -1.59
C LYS A 57 -5.61 18.52 -2.44
N GLU A 58 -4.38 18.05 -2.57
CA GLU A 58 -3.98 16.93 -3.40
C GLU A 58 -2.83 16.15 -2.73
N LEU A 59 -3.00 14.85 -2.59
CA LEU A 59 -1.96 13.92 -2.13
C LEU A 59 -1.30 13.29 -3.35
N GLU A 60 -0.11 13.74 -3.69
CA GLU A 60 0.66 13.20 -4.81
C GLU A 60 1.37 11.91 -4.44
N LEU A 61 1.38 10.94 -5.36
CA LEU A 61 2.19 9.73 -5.32
C LEU A 61 3.30 9.84 -6.36
N THR A 62 4.55 9.79 -5.92
CA THR A 62 5.69 10.10 -6.78
C THR A 62 6.53 8.88 -7.15
N LYS A 63 6.35 7.77 -6.45
CA LYS A 63 7.15 6.55 -6.58
C LYS A 63 6.30 5.32 -6.89
N PRO A 64 6.89 4.29 -7.52
CA PRO A 64 6.20 3.01 -7.74
C PRO A 64 5.81 2.28 -6.46
N VAL A 65 6.51 2.53 -5.35
CA VAL A 65 6.18 2.00 -4.02
C VAL A 65 5.97 3.19 -3.09
N THR A 66 4.77 3.27 -2.52
CA THR A 66 4.40 4.28 -1.53
C THR A 66 3.94 3.59 -0.26
N PHE A 67 4.61 3.86 0.85
CA PHE A 67 4.18 3.45 2.18
C PHE A 67 3.37 4.57 2.83
N ILE A 68 2.22 4.21 3.39
CA ILE A 68 1.39 5.09 4.22
C ILE A 68 1.57 4.67 5.66
N VAL A 69 2.16 5.55 6.47
CA VAL A 69 2.51 5.29 7.86
C VAL A 69 1.84 6.30 8.79
N GLY A 70 1.85 6.04 10.09
CA GLY A 70 1.28 6.89 11.11
C GLY A 70 0.63 6.06 12.22
N GLU A 71 0.21 6.69 13.30
CA GLU A 71 -0.42 6.05 14.46
C GLU A 71 -1.75 5.36 14.12
N ASN A 72 -2.22 4.54 15.06
CA ASN A 72 -3.55 3.94 14.95
C ASN A 72 -4.63 5.03 15.04
N GLY A 73 -5.71 4.87 14.26
CA GLY A 73 -6.83 5.80 14.26
C GLY A 73 -6.67 7.04 13.36
N VAL A 74 -5.49 7.30 12.75
CA VAL A 74 -5.33 8.45 11.83
C VAL A 74 -6.05 8.28 10.50
N GLY A 75 -6.55 7.06 10.19
CA GLY A 75 -7.34 6.76 9.00
C GLY A 75 -6.55 6.17 7.82
N LYS A 76 -5.39 5.51 8.06
CA LYS A 76 -4.59 4.83 7.02
C LYS A 76 -5.40 3.81 6.24
N SER A 77 -5.99 2.83 6.94
CA SER A 77 -6.79 1.76 6.31
C SER A 77 -8.02 2.33 5.60
N THR A 78 -8.66 3.37 6.17
CA THR A 78 -9.78 4.06 5.52
C THR A 78 -9.36 4.72 4.21
N LEU A 79 -8.20 5.37 4.17
CA LEU A 79 -7.66 5.98 2.94
C LEU A 79 -7.34 4.92 1.90
N ILE A 80 -6.63 3.86 2.28
CA ILE A 80 -6.26 2.75 1.40
C ILE A 80 -7.48 2.06 0.82
N GLU A 81 -8.47 1.74 1.65
CA GLU A 81 -9.75 1.17 1.22
C GLU A 81 -10.48 2.11 0.24
N GLY A 82 -10.58 3.40 0.59
CA GLY A 82 -11.20 4.39 -0.28
C GLY A 82 -10.52 4.47 -1.66
N ILE A 83 -9.19 4.45 -1.72
CA ILE A 83 -8.42 4.40 -2.96
C ILE A 83 -8.71 3.09 -3.73
N ALA A 84 -8.68 1.94 -3.05
CA ALA A 84 -8.93 0.65 -3.67
C ALA A 84 -10.32 0.58 -4.31
N VAL A 85 -11.36 0.98 -3.57
CA VAL A 85 -12.74 0.99 -4.07
C VAL A 85 -12.92 1.98 -5.22
N ALA A 86 -12.33 3.19 -5.15
CA ALA A 86 -12.35 4.16 -6.24
C ALA A 86 -11.62 3.66 -7.51
N MET A 87 -10.68 2.72 -7.37
CA MET A 87 -10.01 2.04 -8.49
C MET A 87 -10.78 0.82 -9.01
N GLY A 88 -11.88 0.43 -8.35
CA GLY A 88 -12.76 -0.66 -8.76
C GLY A 88 -12.48 -2.00 -8.09
N PHE A 89 -11.67 -2.03 -7.02
CA PHE A 89 -11.50 -3.22 -6.20
C PHE A 89 -12.67 -3.40 -5.23
N ASN A 90 -12.90 -4.64 -4.82
CA ASN A 90 -13.85 -4.93 -3.75
C ASN A 90 -13.33 -4.39 -2.41
N ALA A 91 -14.21 -3.79 -1.60
CA ALA A 91 -13.86 -3.23 -0.28
C ALA A 91 -13.31 -4.29 0.70
N GLU A 92 -13.73 -5.54 0.55
CA GLU A 92 -13.24 -6.66 1.37
C GLU A 92 -11.93 -7.26 0.84
N GLY A 93 -11.42 -6.78 -0.30
CA GLY A 93 -10.21 -7.27 -0.93
C GLY A 93 -10.46 -8.18 -2.13
N GLY A 94 -9.38 -8.60 -2.76
CA GLY A 94 -9.41 -9.43 -3.96
C GLY A 94 -9.03 -8.69 -5.23
N SER A 95 -9.14 -9.36 -6.37
CA SER A 95 -8.95 -8.75 -7.68
C SER A 95 -10.20 -7.96 -8.11
N ILE A 96 -10.08 -7.15 -9.17
CA ILE A 96 -11.21 -6.37 -9.72
C ILE A 96 -12.43 -7.24 -10.09
N ASN A 97 -12.20 -8.52 -10.38
CA ASN A 97 -13.26 -9.47 -10.75
C ASN A 97 -13.98 -10.09 -9.54
N PHE A 98 -13.55 -9.79 -8.33
CA PHE A 98 -14.20 -10.29 -7.11
C PHE A 98 -15.40 -9.42 -6.77
N CYS A 99 -16.61 -9.99 -6.90
CA CYS A 99 -17.88 -9.35 -6.58
C CYS A 99 -18.56 -10.14 -5.44
N PHE A 100 -18.07 -9.98 -4.20
CA PHE A 100 -18.72 -10.53 -3.02
C PHE A 100 -18.82 -9.47 -1.92
N SER A 101 -19.80 -9.57 -1.06
CA SER A 101 -19.95 -8.75 0.14
C SER A 101 -20.43 -9.64 1.27
N THR A 102 -19.65 -9.73 2.34
CA THR A 102 -20.02 -10.49 3.55
C THR A 102 -20.60 -9.59 4.62
N LYS A 103 -20.24 -8.30 4.64
CA LYS A 103 -20.76 -7.28 5.58
C LYS A 103 -20.71 -5.89 4.97
N GLU A 104 -21.69 -5.05 5.27
CA GLU A 104 -21.70 -3.61 4.95
C GLU A 104 -20.84 -2.79 5.95
N SER A 105 -19.61 -3.23 6.24
CA SER A 105 -18.74 -2.56 7.23
C SER A 105 -17.64 -1.71 6.61
N HIS A 106 -17.70 -1.46 5.32
CA HIS A 106 -16.70 -0.66 4.61
C HIS A 106 -17.01 0.84 4.66
N SER A 107 -15.95 1.62 4.55
CA SER A 107 -16.03 3.07 4.51
C SER A 107 -16.63 3.57 3.19
N ASN A 108 -17.45 4.60 3.25
CA ASN A 108 -17.94 5.28 2.04
C ASN A 108 -17.00 6.41 1.56
N LEU A 109 -15.73 6.42 1.97
CA LEU A 109 -14.76 7.44 1.58
C LEU A 109 -14.61 7.54 0.05
N HIS A 110 -14.71 6.42 -0.67
CA HIS A 110 -14.61 6.39 -2.14
C HIS A 110 -15.62 7.29 -2.87
N GLU A 111 -16.74 7.62 -2.24
CA GLU A 111 -17.75 8.54 -2.79
C GLU A 111 -17.30 10.02 -2.74
N TYR A 112 -16.36 10.35 -1.85
CA TYR A 112 -15.91 11.71 -1.57
C TYR A 112 -14.52 12.02 -2.15
N ILE A 113 -13.75 11.01 -2.55
CA ILE A 113 -12.43 11.20 -3.14
C ILE A 113 -12.46 11.00 -4.65
N THR A 114 -11.50 11.61 -5.31
CA THR A 114 -11.14 11.30 -6.70
C THR A 114 -9.69 10.85 -6.75
N VAL A 115 -9.47 9.75 -7.47
CA VAL A 115 -8.14 9.19 -7.72
C VAL A 115 -7.70 9.59 -9.11
N GLY A 116 -6.67 10.44 -9.19
CA GLY A 116 -6.05 10.84 -10.44
C GLY A 116 -5.22 9.73 -11.03
N ARG A 117 -5.67 9.23 -12.19
CA ARG A 117 -5.06 8.08 -12.87
C ARG A 117 -3.93 8.53 -13.79
N GLY A 118 -2.94 7.65 -13.94
CA GLY A 118 -1.90 7.79 -14.96
C GLY A 118 -2.41 7.50 -16.37
N CYS A 119 -1.51 7.67 -17.35
CA CYS A 119 -1.84 7.43 -18.77
C CYS A 119 -2.00 5.93 -19.11
N ARG A 120 -1.50 5.04 -18.27
CA ARG A 120 -1.57 3.58 -18.47
C ARG A 120 -2.68 2.98 -17.63
N LYS A 121 -3.34 1.94 -18.15
CA LYS A 121 -4.18 1.05 -17.37
C LYS A 121 -3.33 -0.11 -16.87
N HIS A 122 -3.48 -0.47 -15.59
CA HIS A 122 -2.92 -1.70 -15.06
C HIS A 122 -3.62 -2.90 -15.72
N LYS A 123 -2.86 -3.97 -15.94
CA LYS A 123 -3.36 -5.21 -16.55
C LYS A 123 -3.81 -6.21 -15.49
N ASP A 124 -3.24 -6.10 -14.32
CA ASP A 124 -3.54 -6.88 -13.15
C ASP A 124 -3.70 -5.97 -11.93
N GLY A 125 -4.23 -6.51 -10.84
CA GLY A 125 -4.33 -5.77 -9.60
C GLY A 125 -5.02 -6.56 -8.51
N PHE A 126 -4.65 -6.22 -7.28
CA PHE A 126 -5.20 -6.84 -6.09
C PHE A 126 -5.23 -5.86 -4.92
N PHE A 127 -6.34 -5.85 -4.21
CA PHE A 127 -6.45 -5.22 -2.91
C PHE A 127 -6.39 -6.31 -1.84
N LEU A 128 -5.46 -6.21 -0.91
CA LEU A 128 -5.22 -7.19 0.13
C LEU A 128 -5.22 -6.52 1.49
N ARG A 129 -6.17 -6.95 2.33
CA ARG A 129 -6.26 -6.55 3.73
C ARG A 129 -5.98 -7.78 4.59
N ALA A 130 -5.08 -7.64 5.57
CA ALA A 130 -4.81 -8.74 6.48
C ALA A 130 -6.07 -9.22 7.22
N GLU A 131 -6.92 -8.28 7.66
CA GLU A 131 -8.17 -8.57 8.38
C GLU A 131 -9.20 -9.34 7.56
N SER A 132 -9.30 -9.10 6.24
CA SER A 132 -10.29 -9.73 5.36
C SER A 132 -9.70 -10.83 4.47
N PHE A 133 -8.42 -11.18 4.65
CA PHE A 133 -7.75 -12.22 3.88
C PHE A 133 -8.48 -13.57 3.95
N TYR A 134 -9.02 -13.92 5.14
CA TYR A 134 -9.81 -15.12 5.34
C TYR A 134 -11.08 -15.15 4.48
N ASN A 135 -11.74 -14.00 4.29
CA ASN A 135 -12.94 -13.91 3.45
C ASN A 135 -12.59 -14.13 1.97
N VAL A 136 -11.45 -13.62 1.53
CA VAL A 136 -10.95 -13.85 0.15
C VAL A 136 -10.64 -15.32 -0.05
N ALA A 137 -9.97 -15.99 0.90
CA ALA A 137 -9.69 -17.42 0.86
C ALA A 137 -10.98 -18.26 0.79
N SER A 138 -11.96 -17.95 1.64
CA SER A 138 -13.26 -18.63 1.64
C SER A 138 -14.03 -18.44 0.35
N ASN A 139 -13.95 -17.26 -0.27
CA ASN A 139 -14.60 -16.99 -1.55
C ASN A 139 -13.96 -17.80 -2.69
N ILE A 140 -12.63 -17.94 -2.70
CA ILE A 140 -11.92 -18.79 -3.67
C ILE A 140 -12.41 -20.24 -3.57
N ASP A 141 -12.45 -20.80 -2.37
CA ASP A 141 -12.92 -22.18 -2.14
C ASP A 141 -14.41 -22.35 -2.51
N TYR A 142 -15.24 -21.33 -2.28
CA TYR A 142 -16.65 -21.35 -2.68
C TYR A 142 -16.81 -21.36 -4.20
N LEU A 143 -16.11 -20.49 -4.91
CA LEU A 143 -16.17 -20.41 -6.37
C LEU A 143 -15.68 -21.68 -7.06
N ASP A 144 -14.75 -22.42 -6.45
CA ASP A 144 -14.25 -23.69 -6.97
C ASP A 144 -15.24 -24.86 -6.76
N LYS A 145 -16.11 -24.80 -5.74
CA LYS A 145 -17.10 -25.84 -5.50
C LYS A 145 -18.23 -25.87 -6.54
N ASP A 146 -18.62 -24.69 -7.01
CA ASP A 146 -19.76 -24.50 -7.94
C ASP A 146 -19.32 -24.23 -9.39
N GLY A 147 -18.01 -24.20 -9.67
CA GLY A 147 -17.46 -23.80 -10.97
C GLY A 147 -17.43 -24.94 -12.00
N TRP A 148 -17.85 -24.63 -13.23
CA TRP A 148 -17.76 -25.53 -14.41
C TRP A 148 -16.46 -25.31 -15.21
N GLY A 149 -15.43 -24.73 -14.62
CA GLY A 149 -14.16 -24.37 -15.26
C GLY A 149 -12.93 -24.99 -14.59
N PRO A 150 -11.72 -24.66 -15.05
CA PRO A 150 -10.50 -25.03 -14.34
C PRO A 150 -10.53 -24.42 -12.92
N PRO A 151 -10.09 -25.17 -11.90
CA PRO A 151 -10.12 -24.68 -10.51
C PRO A 151 -9.38 -23.36 -10.36
N ILE A 152 -10.04 -22.35 -9.77
CA ILE A 152 -9.49 -21.03 -9.51
C ILE A 152 -8.28 -21.13 -8.56
N ILE A 153 -8.34 -22.10 -7.62
CA ILE A 153 -7.28 -22.39 -6.65
C ILE A 153 -5.94 -22.69 -7.34
N SER A 154 -5.94 -23.17 -8.57
CA SER A 154 -4.73 -23.40 -9.37
C SER A 154 -3.94 -22.10 -9.58
N SER A 155 -4.61 -20.94 -9.66
CA SER A 155 -4.00 -19.62 -9.76
C SER A 155 -3.49 -19.08 -8.41
N TYR A 156 -3.67 -19.86 -7.33
CA TYR A 156 -3.27 -19.52 -5.97
C TYR A 156 -2.33 -20.58 -5.37
N GLY A 157 -1.67 -21.38 -6.21
CA GLY A 157 -0.72 -22.43 -5.81
C GLY A 157 -1.31 -23.83 -5.69
N GLY A 158 -2.62 -24.02 -5.98
CA GLY A 158 -3.25 -25.35 -6.06
C GLY A 158 -3.61 -26.00 -4.72
N ILE A 159 -3.31 -25.37 -3.59
CA ILE A 159 -3.65 -25.80 -2.23
C ILE A 159 -4.57 -24.77 -1.61
N SER A 160 -5.64 -25.18 -0.93
CA SER A 160 -6.54 -24.25 -0.26
C SER A 160 -5.76 -23.32 0.68
N LEU A 161 -6.04 -22.01 0.60
CA LEU A 161 -5.40 -21.02 1.46
C LEU A 161 -5.75 -21.24 2.94
N HIS A 162 -6.84 -21.98 3.23
CA HIS A 162 -7.22 -22.40 4.59
C HIS A 162 -6.38 -23.56 5.13
N GLU A 163 -5.75 -24.34 4.28
CA GLU A 163 -4.90 -25.48 4.67
C GLU A 163 -3.45 -25.07 4.94
N GLN A 164 -3.13 -23.80 4.77
CA GLN A 164 -1.80 -23.23 4.95
C GLN A 164 -1.79 -22.30 6.18
N SER A 165 -0.61 -22.08 6.76
CA SER A 165 -0.46 -21.00 7.76
C SER A 165 -0.75 -19.64 7.14
N HIS A 166 -1.14 -18.63 7.94
CA HIS A 166 -1.42 -17.28 7.45
C HIS A 166 -0.28 -16.70 6.59
N GLY A 167 0.96 -16.90 7.03
CA GLY A 167 2.11 -16.41 6.27
C GLY A 167 2.38 -17.18 4.96
N GLU A 168 2.11 -18.47 4.94
CA GLU A 168 2.25 -19.30 3.72
C GLU A 168 1.18 -18.95 2.71
N SER A 169 -0.07 -18.89 3.14
CA SER A 169 -1.20 -18.55 2.26
C SER A 169 -1.07 -17.12 1.69
N PHE A 170 -0.58 -16.16 2.50
CA PHE A 170 -0.30 -14.81 2.03
C PHE A 170 0.78 -14.81 0.93
N MET A 171 1.90 -15.51 1.17
CA MET A 171 2.98 -15.60 0.19
C MET A 171 2.56 -16.38 -1.05
N ALA A 172 1.82 -17.48 -0.90
CA ALA A 172 1.27 -18.24 -2.03
C ALA A 172 0.41 -17.34 -2.95
N LEU A 173 -0.42 -16.45 -2.36
CA LEU A 173 -1.18 -15.47 -3.11
C LEU A 173 -0.26 -14.50 -3.87
N VAL A 174 0.75 -13.92 -3.20
CA VAL A 174 1.68 -12.98 -3.83
C VAL A 174 2.45 -13.64 -4.98
N GLU A 175 2.95 -14.86 -4.77
CA GLU A 175 3.75 -15.61 -5.73
C GLU A 175 2.98 -16.04 -6.98
N ASN A 176 1.75 -16.48 -6.78
CA ASN A 176 1.00 -17.12 -7.86
C ASN A 176 -0.03 -16.18 -8.52
N ARG A 177 -0.44 -15.08 -7.82
CA ARG A 177 -1.52 -14.22 -8.29
C ARG A 177 -1.09 -12.82 -8.69
N PHE A 178 0.08 -12.34 -8.22
CA PHE A 178 0.57 -11.02 -8.59
C PHE A 178 1.46 -11.10 -9.83
N PHE A 179 1.14 -10.30 -10.84
CA PHE A 179 1.87 -10.26 -12.11
C PHE A 179 2.40 -8.85 -12.41
N GLY A 180 3.33 -8.75 -13.35
CA GLY A 180 3.83 -7.48 -13.83
C GLY A 180 2.75 -6.60 -14.46
N ASN A 181 2.99 -5.30 -14.54
CA ASN A 181 2.04 -4.27 -14.97
C ASN A 181 0.77 -4.21 -14.09
N GLY A 182 0.91 -4.47 -12.80
CA GLY A 182 -0.18 -4.53 -11.82
C GLY A 182 -0.25 -3.33 -10.90
N LEU A 183 -1.43 -3.10 -10.32
CA LEU A 183 -1.68 -2.19 -9.21
C LEU A 183 -2.01 -2.99 -7.96
N TYR A 184 -1.17 -2.91 -6.94
CA TYR A 184 -1.32 -3.65 -5.70
C TYR A 184 -1.47 -2.70 -4.52
N ILE A 185 -2.55 -2.88 -3.78
CA ILE A 185 -2.87 -2.10 -2.60
C ILE A 185 -2.90 -3.06 -1.42
N LEU A 186 -2.00 -2.85 -0.44
CA LEU A 186 -1.83 -3.75 0.70
C LEU A 186 -2.09 -2.99 1.99
N ASP A 187 -2.96 -3.53 2.84
CA ASP A 187 -3.28 -2.97 4.15
C ASP A 187 -2.72 -3.87 5.24
N GLU A 188 -1.67 -3.38 5.93
CA GLU A 188 -0.95 -4.02 7.03
C GLU A 188 -0.50 -5.47 6.75
N PRO A 189 0.26 -5.72 5.67
CA PRO A 189 0.70 -7.08 5.32
C PRO A 189 1.54 -7.75 6.42
N GLU A 190 2.19 -6.97 7.29
CA GLU A 190 2.97 -7.47 8.43
C GLU A 190 2.14 -8.22 9.46
N ALA A 191 0.83 -8.00 9.55
CA ALA A 191 -0.03 -8.71 10.49
C ALA A 191 -0.08 -10.22 10.21
N ALA A 192 0.18 -10.64 8.97
CA ALA A 192 0.21 -12.04 8.56
C ALA A 192 1.63 -12.62 8.41
N LEU A 193 2.69 -11.79 8.44
CA LEU A 193 4.02 -12.18 8.01
C LEU A 193 5.08 -12.07 9.11
N SER A 194 5.91 -13.10 9.23
CA SER A 194 7.12 -13.04 10.04
C SER A 194 8.15 -12.09 9.42
N PRO A 195 9.17 -11.61 10.19
CA PRO A 195 10.23 -10.75 9.67
C PRO A 195 10.93 -11.30 8.42
N MET A 196 11.16 -12.60 8.36
CA MET A 196 11.78 -13.26 7.20
C MET A 196 10.83 -13.20 5.98
N ARG A 197 9.54 -13.47 6.17
CA ARG A 197 8.53 -13.40 5.10
C ARG A 197 8.32 -11.96 4.61
N LEU A 198 8.48 -10.95 5.47
CA LEU A 198 8.48 -9.55 5.04
C LEU A 198 9.63 -9.23 4.09
N MET A 199 10.85 -9.74 4.38
CA MET A 199 11.98 -9.56 3.46
C MET A 199 11.75 -10.30 2.13
N GLU A 200 11.14 -11.48 2.16
CA GLU A 200 10.74 -12.22 0.96
C GLU A 200 9.71 -11.43 0.15
N LEU A 201 8.67 -10.86 0.80
CA LEU A 201 7.71 -9.96 0.16
C LEU A 201 8.40 -8.77 -0.52
N MET A 202 9.41 -8.16 0.12
CA MET A 202 10.20 -7.07 -0.49
C MET A 202 10.88 -7.52 -1.79
N CYS A 203 11.40 -8.74 -1.86
CA CYS A 203 12.00 -9.28 -3.09
C CYS A 203 10.94 -9.41 -4.21
N TYR A 204 9.73 -9.88 -3.90
CA TYR A 204 8.63 -9.94 -4.86
C TYR A 204 8.16 -8.55 -5.31
N ILE A 205 7.99 -7.62 -4.37
CA ILE A 205 7.67 -6.22 -4.70
C ILE A 205 8.71 -5.66 -5.69
N LYS A 206 10.01 -5.87 -5.41
CA LYS A 206 11.09 -5.37 -6.30
C LYS A 206 10.99 -5.95 -7.70
N LYS A 207 10.79 -7.27 -7.82
CA LYS A 207 10.58 -7.94 -9.11
C LYS A 207 9.41 -7.33 -9.87
N LEU A 208 8.25 -7.19 -9.22
CA LEU A 208 7.05 -6.66 -9.84
C LEU A 208 7.16 -5.17 -10.20
N VAL A 209 7.88 -4.37 -9.41
CA VAL A 209 8.20 -2.97 -9.74
C VAL A 209 9.07 -2.88 -10.99
N ASP A 210 10.06 -3.77 -11.14
CA ASP A 210 10.88 -3.85 -12.34
C ASP A 210 10.03 -4.25 -13.58
N GLU A 211 8.95 -4.99 -13.35
CA GLU A 211 7.92 -5.34 -14.32
C GLU A 211 6.78 -4.29 -14.40
N LYS A 212 7.04 -3.04 -13.94
CA LYS A 212 6.16 -1.87 -14.07
C LYS A 212 4.88 -1.93 -13.24
N SER A 213 4.90 -2.61 -12.09
CA SER A 213 3.81 -2.56 -11.12
C SER A 213 3.95 -1.38 -10.17
N GLN A 214 2.84 -0.96 -9.59
CA GLN A 214 2.76 0.06 -8.54
C GLN A 214 2.19 -0.55 -7.27
N PHE A 215 2.76 -0.18 -6.12
CA PHE A 215 2.34 -0.60 -4.80
C PHE A 215 1.98 0.60 -3.93
N ILE A 216 0.84 0.51 -3.23
CA ILE A 216 0.44 1.43 -2.16
C ILE A 216 0.20 0.57 -0.93
N ILE A 217 0.95 0.79 0.13
CA ILE A 217 1.00 -0.12 1.28
C ILE A 217 0.85 0.68 2.57
N SER A 218 -0.19 0.41 3.38
CA SER A 218 -0.17 0.84 4.77
C SER A 218 0.67 -0.11 5.58
N THR A 219 1.47 0.42 6.49
CA THR A 219 2.33 -0.44 7.31
C THR A 219 2.80 0.25 8.60
N HIS A 220 3.00 -0.56 9.63
CA HIS A 220 3.71 -0.23 10.85
C HIS A 220 5.11 -0.90 10.90
N SER A 221 5.44 -1.71 9.89
CA SER A 221 6.68 -2.49 9.88
C SER A 221 7.91 -1.65 9.53
N PRO A 222 8.86 -1.47 10.47
CA PRO A 222 10.13 -0.82 10.17
C PRO A 222 10.91 -1.52 9.06
N ILE A 223 10.71 -2.85 8.90
CA ILE A 223 11.38 -3.64 7.85
C ILE A 223 10.89 -3.20 6.47
N LEU A 224 9.56 -3.16 6.25
CA LEU A 224 9.00 -2.79 4.94
C LEU A 224 9.36 -1.36 4.53
N MET A 225 9.36 -0.42 5.49
CA MET A 225 9.69 0.99 5.22
C MET A 225 11.11 1.18 4.67
N THR A 226 12.03 0.21 4.88
CA THR A 226 13.40 0.28 4.33
C THR A 226 13.49 -0.07 2.85
N PHE A 227 12.36 -0.36 2.18
CA PHE A 227 12.38 -0.70 0.76
C PHE A 227 13.06 0.40 -0.08
N PRO A 228 14.03 0.05 -0.94
CA PRO A 228 14.80 1.04 -1.70
C PRO A 228 13.91 1.86 -2.65
N ASP A 229 14.19 3.16 -2.73
CA ASP A 229 13.50 4.11 -3.60
C ASP A 229 11.98 4.24 -3.36
N ALA A 230 11.45 3.76 -2.23
CA ALA A 230 10.07 4.00 -1.85
C ALA A 230 9.83 5.45 -1.42
N GLU A 231 8.58 5.86 -1.45
CA GLU A 231 8.08 7.05 -0.79
C GLU A 231 7.41 6.65 0.52
N VAL A 232 7.70 7.37 1.60
CA VAL A 232 7.04 7.16 2.89
C VAL A 232 6.22 8.42 3.20
N LEU A 233 4.90 8.27 3.23
CA LEU A 233 3.94 9.31 3.55
C LEU A 233 3.45 9.10 4.99
N GLU A 234 3.88 9.96 5.89
CA GLU A 234 3.44 9.93 7.27
C GLU A 234 2.18 10.76 7.46
N ILE A 235 1.14 10.12 8.02
CA ILE A 235 -0.12 10.76 8.40
C ILE A 235 -0.10 11.00 9.91
N THR A 236 -0.20 12.26 10.31
CA THR A 236 -0.32 12.68 11.70
C THR A 236 -1.61 13.48 11.89
N ASN A 237 -1.88 13.92 13.13
CA ASN A 237 -2.97 14.86 13.41
C ASN A 237 -2.75 16.24 12.77
N GLU A 238 -1.51 16.59 12.44
CA GLU A 238 -1.12 17.91 11.93
C GLU A 238 -1.12 17.98 10.39
N GLY A 239 -0.80 16.86 9.72
CA GLY A 239 -0.65 16.83 8.27
C GLY A 239 -0.28 15.48 7.69
N ILE A 240 -0.08 15.49 6.35
CA ILE A 240 0.53 14.39 5.61
C ILE A 240 1.85 14.92 5.06
N LYS A 241 2.96 14.20 5.31
CA LYS A 241 4.30 14.60 4.88
C LYS A 241 5.04 13.41 4.28
N SER A 242 5.83 13.66 3.25
CA SER A 242 6.85 12.71 2.79
C SER A 242 8.09 12.85 3.67
N ILE A 243 8.52 11.76 4.29
CA ILE A 243 9.64 11.75 5.25
C ILE A 243 10.61 10.61 4.91
N ASP A 244 11.82 10.67 5.46
CA ASP A 244 12.73 9.52 5.45
C ASP A 244 12.21 8.46 6.44
N TYR A 245 12.26 7.17 6.06
CA TYR A 245 11.79 6.09 6.94
C TYR A 245 12.48 6.09 8.31
N LYS A 246 13.72 6.60 8.41
CA LYS A 246 14.47 6.71 9.67
C LYS A 246 13.88 7.72 10.64
N GLU A 247 13.10 8.67 10.14
CA GLU A 247 12.42 9.70 10.92
C GLU A 247 11.05 9.23 11.43
N THR A 248 10.54 8.09 10.91
CA THR A 248 9.28 7.52 11.40
C THR A 248 9.43 7.06 12.85
N GLU A 249 8.40 7.30 13.66
CA GLU A 249 8.39 6.88 15.06
C GLU A 249 8.61 5.37 15.21
N HIS A 250 7.94 4.57 14.39
CA HIS A 250 8.05 3.11 14.38
C HIS A 250 9.49 2.62 14.17
N PHE A 251 10.20 3.19 13.19
CA PHE A 251 11.59 2.83 12.95
C PHE A 251 12.50 3.29 14.09
N PHE A 252 12.33 4.55 14.52
CA PHE A 252 13.16 5.13 15.58
C PHE A 252 13.03 4.37 16.89
N ILE A 253 11.81 4.10 17.36
CA ILE A 253 11.57 3.41 18.62
C ILE A 253 12.05 1.96 18.54
N THR A 254 11.70 1.25 17.45
CA THR A 254 12.10 -0.16 17.28
C THR A 254 13.62 -0.29 17.24
N LYS A 255 14.30 0.56 16.47
CA LYS A 255 15.75 0.56 16.40
C LYS A 255 16.38 0.83 17.77
N ARG A 256 15.91 1.87 18.48
CA ARG A 256 16.43 2.23 19.79
C ARG A 256 16.23 1.12 20.82
N PHE A 257 15.07 0.46 20.78
CA PHE A 257 14.79 -0.69 21.64
C PHE A 257 15.75 -1.85 21.35
N MET A 258 15.98 -2.20 20.07
CA MET A 258 16.87 -3.28 19.69
C MET A 258 18.34 -2.97 19.97
N ASP A 259 18.76 -1.72 19.91
CA ASP A 259 20.12 -1.30 20.19
C ASP A 259 20.47 -1.37 21.72
N ALA A 260 19.48 -1.16 22.61
CA ALA A 260 19.67 -1.17 24.06
C ALA A 260 18.40 -1.60 24.84
N PRO A 261 17.96 -2.87 24.69
CA PRO A 261 16.68 -3.34 25.24
C PRO A 261 16.65 -3.31 26.78
N GLU A 262 17.73 -3.70 27.46
CA GLU A 262 17.76 -3.74 28.93
C GLU A 262 17.60 -2.35 29.53
N GLN A 263 18.29 -1.35 28.98
CA GLN A 263 18.22 0.03 29.45
C GLN A 263 16.80 0.62 29.25
N MET A 264 16.19 0.30 28.10
CA MET A 264 14.85 0.78 27.80
C MET A 264 13.81 0.16 28.71
N ILE A 265 13.89 -1.16 28.95
CA ILE A 265 13.01 -1.90 29.85
C ILE A 265 13.14 -1.36 31.28
N GLU A 266 14.38 -1.16 31.76
CA GLU A 266 14.62 -0.62 33.11
C GLU A 266 13.98 0.76 33.31
N ASN A 267 14.01 1.62 32.28
CA ASN A 267 13.38 2.95 32.34
C ASN A 267 11.85 2.91 32.28
N LEU A 268 11.27 1.92 31.59
CA LEU A 268 9.81 1.76 31.45
C LEU A 268 9.16 1.13 32.68
N LEU A 269 9.89 0.28 33.43
CA LEU A 269 9.36 -0.47 34.57
C LEU A 269 9.68 0.17 35.93
N LYS A 270 10.36 1.31 35.96
CA LYS A 270 10.57 2.15 37.17
C LYS A 270 9.34 3.02 37.40
#